data_711379665867c84cf750ad0573bf0d6b
#
_entry.id   711379665867c84cf750ad0573bf0d6b
#
_cell.length_a   1.000
_cell.length_b   1.000
_cell.length_c   1.000
_cell.angle_alpha   90.00
_cell.angle_beta   90.00
_cell.angle_gamma   90.00
#
_symmetry.space_group_name_H-M   'P 1'
#
loop_
_entity.id
_entity.type
_entity.pdbx_description
1 polymer ?
#
loop_
_entity_poly.entity_id
_entity_poly.type
_entity_poly.pdbx_seq_one_letter_code
_entity_poly.pdbx_strand_id
1 'polypeptide(L)' 'MRDGAVIRQLPGQENVTLPVSTTGGKGRRWWFLNGEPVNGANNRLSLLLNIAGRYQLVVMDESGQVAAVNFELIR' A
#
# COMPACT_ATOMS: atom_id res chain seq x y z
N MET A 1 7.07 1.84 4.80
CA MET A 1 7.42 2.02 3.38
C MET A 1 7.77 3.47 3.14
N ARG A 2 8.78 3.72 2.36
CA ARG A 2 9.16 5.08 1.97
C ARG A 2 8.41 5.50 0.72
N ASP A 3 8.12 6.79 0.63
CA ASP A 3 7.62 7.39 -0.59
C ASP A 3 8.66 7.24 -1.71
N GLY A 4 8.21 6.85 -2.90
CA GLY A 4 9.11 6.60 -4.02
C GLY A 4 9.84 5.27 -3.99
N ALA A 5 9.46 4.35 -3.13
CA ALA A 5 10.10 3.03 -3.06
C ALA A 5 9.94 2.27 -4.38
N VAL A 6 10.96 1.49 -4.71
CA VAL A 6 10.95 0.61 -5.89
C VAL A 6 11.02 -0.83 -5.41
N ILE A 7 10.08 -1.64 -5.90
CA ILE A 7 9.97 -3.04 -5.53
C ILE A 7 10.21 -3.86 -6.79
N ARG A 8 11.15 -4.80 -6.71
CA ARG A 8 11.51 -5.64 -7.86
C ARG A 8 10.89 -7.01 -7.72
N GLN A 9 10.22 -7.45 -8.78
CA GLN A 9 9.69 -8.80 -8.88
C GLN A 9 10.79 -9.76 -9.32
N LEU A 10 10.94 -10.88 -8.59
CA LEU A 10 11.95 -11.87 -8.92
C LEU A 10 11.51 -12.73 -10.10
N PRO A 11 12.46 -13.27 -10.90
CA PRO A 11 12.12 -14.19 -11.98
C PRO A 11 11.33 -15.39 -11.48
N GLY A 12 10.29 -15.77 -12.22
CA GLY A 12 9.42 -16.88 -11.86
C GLY A 12 8.36 -16.56 -10.83
N GLN A 13 8.35 -15.37 -10.29
CA GLN A 13 7.38 -14.90 -9.31
C GLN A 13 6.20 -14.26 -10.05
N GLU A 14 4.99 -14.77 -9.86
CA GLU A 14 3.80 -14.23 -10.51
C GLU A 14 3.22 -13.05 -9.74
N ASN A 15 3.29 -13.10 -8.40
CA ASN A 15 2.73 -12.08 -7.53
C ASN A 15 3.77 -11.64 -6.52
N VAL A 16 3.67 -10.39 -6.11
CA VAL A 16 4.45 -9.83 -5.02
C VAL A 16 3.50 -9.48 -3.88
N THR A 17 3.76 -10.02 -2.70
CA THR A 17 3.01 -9.65 -1.50
C THR A 17 3.79 -8.57 -0.76
N LEU A 18 3.18 -7.42 -0.59
CA LEU A 18 3.81 -6.28 0.08
C LEU A 18 3.08 -6.01 1.39
N PRO A 19 3.73 -6.27 2.53
CA PRO A 19 3.14 -5.90 3.80
C PRO A 19 3.35 -4.40 4.06
N VAL A 20 2.29 -3.73 4.47
CA VAL A 20 2.32 -2.30 4.80
C VAL A 20 1.76 -2.12 6.19
N SER A 21 2.39 -1.28 6.99
CA SER A 21 1.88 -0.93 8.30
C SER A 21 1.86 0.57 8.47
N THR A 22 1.00 1.06 9.35
CA THR A 22 0.93 2.46 9.69
C THR A 22 1.09 2.62 11.20
N THR A 23 1.70 3.71 11.61
CA THR A 23 1.85 4.10 13.02
C THR A 23 1.19 5.45 13.23
N GLY A 24 0.74 5.70 14.45
CA GLY A 24 0.00 6.91 14.77
C GLY A 24 -1.44 6.85 14.29
N GLY A 25 -2.13 7.98 14.33
CA GLY A 25 -3.54 8.05 13.99
C GLY A 25 -4.43 7.44 15.05
N LYS A 26 -5.73 7.36 14.78
CA LYS A 26 -6.71 6.86 15.75
C LYS A 26 -7.77 6.01 15.07
N GLY A 27 -8.11 4.90 15.72
CA GLY A 27 -9.26 4.10 15.38
C GLY A 27 -9.14 3.40 14.04
N ARG A 28 -10.25 3.44 13.32
CA ARG A 28 -10.36 2.70 12.06
C ARG A 28 -9.53 3.35 10.95
N ARG A 29 -9.01 2.52 10.04
CA ARG A 29 -8.28 2.97 8.86
C ARG A 29 -9.03 2.58 7.61
N TRP A 30 -8.95 3.46 6.62
CA TRP A 30 -9.45 3.19 5.27
C TRP A 30 -8.26 3.25 4.33
N TRP A 31 -8.12 2.22 3.50
CA TRP A 31 -6.98 2.06 2.60
C TRP A 31 -7.46 2.17 1.17
N PHE A 32 -6.71 2.91 0.35
CA PHE A 32 -7.03 3.08 -1.07
C PHE A 32 -5.76 2.85 -1.87
N LEU A 33 -5.87 2.01 -2.89
CA LEU A 33 -4.77 1.76 -3.83
C LEU A 33 -5.19 2.29 -5.19
N ASN A 34 -4.45 3.26 -5.72
CA ASN A 34 -4.76 3.93 -7.00
C ASN A 34 -6.20 4.47 -7.02
N GLY A 35 -6.67 4.98 -5.88
CA GLY A 35 -8.01 5.54 -5.77
C GLY A 35 -9.12 4.54 -5.50
N GLU A 36 -8.81 3.25 -5.45
CA GLU A 36 -9.80 2.22 -5.19
C GLU A 36 -9.68 1.69 -3.75
N PRO A 37 -10.79 1.51 -3.04
CA PRO A 37 -10.72 0.99 -1.68
C PRO A 37 -10.23 -0.45 -1.67
N VAL A 38 -9.36 -0.76 -0.69
CA VAL A 38 -8.85 -2.11 -0.48
C VAL A 38 -9.07 -2.50 0.97
N ASN A 39 -9.23 -3.80 1.22
CA ASN A 39 -9.45 -4.30 2.56
C ASN A 39 -8.12 -4.46 3.29
N GLY A 40 -8.06 -3.94 4.50
CA GLY A 40 -6.91 -4.09 5.38
C GLY A 40 -7.33 -4.06 6.83
N ALA A 41 -6.43 -4.46 7.71
CA ALA A 41 -6.62 -4.29 9.15
C ALA A 41 -6.42 -2.83 9.53
N ASN A 42 -6.71 -2.49 10.79
CA ASN A 42 -6.63 -1.09 11.21
C ASN A 42 -5.22 -0.49 11.09
N ASN A 43 -4.18 -1.30 11.25
CA ASN A 43 -2.81 -0.80 11.18
C ASN A 43 -1.94 -1.59 10.22
N ARG A 44 -2.53 -2.53 9.46
CA ARG A 44 -1.78 -3.39 8.53
C ARG A 44 -2.58 -3.63 7.27
N LEU A 45 -1.84 -3.73 6.19
CA LEU A 45 -2.40 -4.06 4.88
C LEU A 45 -1.42 -4.98 4.17
N SER A 46 -1.92 -6.05 3.56
CA SER A 46 -1.13 -6.88 2.66
C SER A 46 -1.60 -6.63 1.25
N LEU A 47 -0.72 -6.12 0.41
CA LEU A 47 -1.00 -5.88 -1.00
C LEU A 47 -0.50 -7.06 -1.82
N LEU A 48 -1.33 -7.54 -2.72
CA LEU A 48 -0.95 -8.55 -3.71
C LEU A 48 -0.85 -7.86 -5.06
N LEU A 49 0.38 -7.76 -5.57
CA LEU A 49 0.66 -7.03 -6.80
C LEU A 49 1.12 -8.01 -7.88
N ASN A 50 0.49 -7.95 -9.04
CA ASN A 50 0.84 -8.82 -10.16
C ASN A 50 1.10 -8.06 -11.46
N ILE A 51 0.95 -6.75 -11.44
CA ILE A 51 1.14 -5.89 -12.61
C ILE A 51 2.21 -4.87 -12.28
N ALA A 52 3.26 -4.82 -13.11
CA ALA A 52 4.29 -3.81 -12.98
C ALA A 52 3.73 -2.42 -13.28
N GLY A 53 4.21 -1.42 -12.58
CA GLY A 53 3.77 -0.04 -12.77
C GLY A 53 3.90 0.77 -11.50
N ARG A 54 3.35 1.97 -11.55
CA ARG A 54 3.36 2.90 -10.44
C ARG A 54 2.08 2.79 -9.64
N TYR A 55 2.24 2.86 -8.32
CA TYR A 55 1.11 2.74 -7.40
C TYR A 55 1.13 3.88 -6.41
N GLN A 56 -0.06 4.32 -6.01
CA GLN A 56 -0.26 5.26 -4.91
C GLN A 56 -1.13 4.57 -3.85
N LEU A 57 -0.62 4.50 -2.63
CA LEU A 57 -1.36 3.97 -1.50
C LEU A 57 -1.71 5.12 -0.57
N VAL A 58 -2.99 5.21 -0.24
CA VAL A 58 -3.51 6.24 0.66
C VAL A 58 -4.15 5.55 1.85
N VAL A 59 -3.90 6.06 3.04
CA VAL A 59 -4.56 5.62 4.26
C VAL A 59 -5.17 6.82 4.96
N MET A 60 -6.41 6.66 5.44
CA MET A 60 -7.12 7.69 6.18
C MET A 60 -7.59 7.11 7.51
N ASP A 61 -7.47 7.86 8.59
CA ASP A 61 -7.94 7.44 9.91
C ASP A 61 -9.31 8.06 10.25
N GLU A 62 -9.84 7.71 11.43
CA GLU A 62 -11.15 8.22 11.87
C GLU A 62 -11.15 9.73 12.11
N SER A 63 -10.00 10.33 12.39
CA SER A 63 -9.91 11.77 12.59
C SER A 63 -9.84 12.56 11.28
N GLY A 64 -9.76 11.86 10.16
CA GLY A 64 -9.65 12.49 8.85
C GLY A 64 -8.21 12.77 8.42
N GLN A 65 -7.22 12.33 9.19
CA GLN A 65 -5.83 12.45 8.77
C GLN A 65 -5.54 11.49 7.63
N VAL A 66 -4.84 11.98 6.62
CA VAL A 66 -4.52 11.24 5.42
C VAL A 66 -3.02 11.18 5.24
N ALA A 67 -2.51 10.00 4.91
CA ALA A 67 -1.13 9.81 4.50
C ALA A 67 -1.12 9.08 3.16
N ALA A 68 -0.18 9.45 2.31
CA ALA A 68 -0.05 8.84 1.00
C ALA A 68 1.40 8.45 0.75
N VAL A 69 1.60 7.35 0.06
CA VAL A 69 2.92 6.89 -0.34
C VAL A 69 2.85 6.39 -1.78
N ASN A 70 3.85 6.75 -2.56
CA ASN A 70 3.98 6.30 -3.94
C ASN A 70 5.10 5.27 -4.03
N PHE A 71 4.87 4.24 -4.82
CA PHE A 71 5.89 3.23 -5.06
C PHE A 71 5.74 2.67 -6.47
N GLU A 72 6.76 1.94 -6.90
CA GLU A 72 6.78 1.34 -8.24
C GLU A 72 7.13 -0.14 -8.13
N LEU A 73 6.40 -0.98 -8.87
CA LEU A 73 6.73 -2.39 -9.03
C LEU A 73 7.38 -2.56 -10.39
N ILE A 74 8.58 -3.10 -10.41
CA ILE A 74 9.32 -3.40 -11.65
C ILE A 74 9.59 -4.89 -11.75
N ARG A 75 9.75 -5.37 -12.97
CA ARG A 75 10.09 -6.76 -13.25
C ARG A 75 11.55 -6.91 -13.65
#